data_f4b89159bed53ffb687135c7f7286bf1
#
_entry.id   f4b89159bed53ffb687135c7f7286bf1
#
_cell.length_a   1.000
_cell.length_b   1.000
_cell.length_c   1.000
_cell.angle_alpha   90.00
_cell.angle_beta   90.00
_cell.angle_gamma   90.00
#
_symmetry.space_group_name_H-M   'P 1'
#
loop_
_entity.id
_entity.type
_entity.pdbx_description
1 polymer ?
#
loop_
_entity_poly.entity_id
_entity_poly.type
_entity_poly.pdbx_seq_one_letter_code
_entity_poly.pdbx_strand_id
1 'polypeptide(L)'
;MSKGKPYIDIRGYHKGVTGSCIRNTVHFSDGKKFRFLVDYGMYQGEGHHGIEYNDSVSPEKIDTILLTHTHLDHDGALPIFVRKGYNKDIYMSDASAAVIDIGLMDSYNIMKRDAKLKRQPILFSESDIEQTIKQIKAVKYEQTVKIHSNISVTFLNNGHLIGASAILVQIDEPGGIINLLYTGDYKPNNIFLDIKPFPSWVYALPNLTIISEATYGSTNSWEVAHTWEDDIIEACSRNQLIFNCAFGQGRAQELMYRIRMLQDAGNIPKDYPVLIDGTTTVSYTFRYLDRSNIIQMKEEAKNFLPYNIQFVDNKSRPALLEKKNRAIFISTSGMGSHGPAATYIPHFLSNQNALMYIPGYASEGTLARKIVEANYGEEILFKDGHSVIKKAEVKQTGEFSSHATADQIIEFFQHFAPLSILLNHGEPKNKEILEARVQKELGIKKTGILGMGYVYRVNSYGIDKAVEK
;
A
#
# COMPACT_ATOMS: atom_id res chain seq x y z
N MET A 1 31.43 11.60 -33.26
CA MET A 1 29.96 11.57 -33.05
C MET A 1 29.67 12.47 -31.86
N SER A 2 28.85 13.51 -32.01
CA SER A 2 28.43 14.32 -30.87
C SER A 2 27.68 13.43 -29.88
N LYS A 3 28.20 13.30 -28.66
CA LYS A 3 27.51 12.54 -27.60
C LYS A 3 26.13 13.20 -27.38
N GLY A 4 25.07 12.44 -27.54
CA GLY A 4 23.71 12.92 -27.24
C GLY A 4 23.58 13.29 -25.76
N LYS A 5 22.64 14.19 -25.40
CA LYS A 5 22.34 14.44 -23.98
C LYS A 5 21.63 13.20 -23.40
N PRO A 6 21.92 12.83 -22.16
CA PRO A 6 21.24 11.73 -21.49
C PRO A 6 19.76 12.06 -21.28
N TYR A 7 18.92 11.03 -21.31
CA TYR A 7 17.50 11.15 -20.99
C TYR A 7 16.96 9.81 -20.49
N ILE A 8 15.80 9.85 -19.88
CA ILE A 8 15.06 8.66 -19.45
C ILE A 8 13.66 8.66 -20.04
N ASP A 9 13.26 7.52 -20.58
CA ASP A 9 11.88 7.27 -21.00
C ASP A 9 11.16 6.53 -19.85
N ILE A 10 10.08 7.11 -19.33
CA ILE A 10 9.26 6.63 -18.20
C ILE A 10 7.90 6.19 -18.72
N ARG A 11 7.50 4.96 -18.45
CA ARG A 11 6.21 4.37 -18.83
C ARG A 11 5.53 3.70 -17.66
N GLY A 12 4.34 4.17 -17.25
CA GLY A 12 3.43 3.45 -16.38
C GLY A 12 2.58 2.43 -17.16
N TYR A 13 2.29 1.30 -16.54
CA TYR A 13 1.53 0.22 -17.16
C TYR A 13 0.13 0.03 -16.59
N HIS A 14 -0.21 0.68 -15.50
CA HIS A 14 -1.52 0.61 -14.85
C HIS A 14 -2.24 1.96 -14.92
N LYS A 15 -3.58 1.92 -14.92
CA LYS A 15 -4.42 3.11 -15.01
C LYS A 15 -4.97 3.57 -13.67
N GLY A 16 -5.23 2.65 -12.75
CA GLY A 16 -5.86 2.86 -11.45
C GLY A 16 -4.87 2.77 -10.28
N VAL A 17 -5.35 2.19 -9.18
CA VAL A 17 -4.64 2.05 -7.90
C VAL A 17 -4.06 0.67 -7.65
N THR A 18 -4.07 -0.24 -8.65
CA THR A 18 -3.53 -1.59 -8.48
C THR A 18 -2.65 -1.99 -9.65
N GLY A 19 -1.74 -2.96 -9.44
CA GLY A 19 -0.82 -3.44 -10.46
C GLY A 19 0.28 -2.44 -10.79
N SER A 20 0.84 -1.77 -9.77
CA SER A 20 1.90 -0.78 -9.93
C SER A 20 3.10 -1.36 -10.68
N CYS A 21 3.45 -0.73 -11.78
CA CYS A 21 4.60 -1.09 -12.60
C CYS A 21 5.02 0.10 -13.44
N ILE A 22 6.20 0.66 -13.16
CA ILE A 22 6.77 1.78 -13.91
C ILE A 22 8.08 1.31 -14.53
N ARG A 23 8.13 1.22 -15.86
CA ARG A 23 9.37 0.92 -16.59
C ARG A 23 10.11 2.19 -16.92
N ASN A 24 11.37 2.18 -16.60
CA ASN A 24 12.32 3.25 -16.82
C ASN A 24 13.41 2.78 -17.78
N THR A 25 13.70 3.57 -18.81
CA THR A 25 14.78 3.29 -19.75
C THR A 25 15.69 4.50 -19.82
N VAL A 26 16.85 4.40 -19.18
CA VAL A 26 17.91 5.40 -19.23
C VAL A 26 18.65 5.23 -20.56
N HIS A 27 18.81 6.32 -21.29
CA HIS A 27 19.60 6.42 -22.50
C HIS A 27 20.85 7.25 -22.21
N PHE A 28 21.98 6.58 -22.12
CA PHE A 28 23.25 7.23 -21.83
C PHE A 28 23.81 7.98 -23.05
N SER A 29 24.68 8.93 -22.79
CA SER A 29 25.35 9.73 -23.83
C SER A 29 26.22 8.90 -24.79
N ASP A 30 26.67 7.70 -24.37
CA ASP A 30 27.43 6.74 -25.18
C ASP A 30 26.54 5.81 -26.02
N GLY A 31 25.21 5.97 -25.96
CA GLY A 31 24.23 5.18 -26.70
C GLY A 31 23.78 3.89 -26.03
N LYS A 32 24.37 3.52 -24.90
CA LYS A 32 23.92 2.39 -24.09
C LYS A 32 22.61 2.71 -23.38
N LYS A 33 21.96 1.63 -22.89
CA LYS A 33 20.69 1.73 -22.16
C LYS A 33 20.77 0.92 -20.88
N PHE A 34 20.12 1.43 -19.86
CA PHE A 34 19.85 0.72 -18.60
C PHE A 34 18.37 0.78 -18.29
N ARG A 35 17.76 -0.35 -17.95
CA ARG A 35 16.31 -0.46 -17.73
C ARG A 35 16.03 -0.96 -16.33
N PHE A 36 15.21 -0.21 -15.60
CA PHE A 36 14.76 -0.64 -14.30
C PHE A 36 13.25 -0.50 -14.15
N LEU A 37 12.67 -1.33 -13.30
CA LEU A 37 11.29 -1.18 -12.85
C LEU A 37 11.27 -0.47 -11.50
N VAL A 38 10.26 0.33 -11.29
CA VAL A 38 9.78 0.70 -9.95
C VAL A 38 8.47 -0.03 -9.77
N ASP A 39 8.46 -0.94 -8.80
CA ASP A 39 7.42 -1.90 -8.49
C ASP A 39 7.09 -2.91 -9.61
N TYR A 40 6.50 -4.03 -9.24
CA TYR A 40 5.91 -5.02 -10.14
C TYR A 40 4.79 -5.77 -9.42
N GLY A 41 3.63 -5.14 -9.39
CA GLY A 41 2.48 -5.55 -8.60
C GLY A 41 1.44 -6.38 -9.34
N MET A 42 0.53 -6.96 -8.56
CA MET A 42 -0.68 -7.63 -9.06
C MET A 42 -1.84 -6.66 -9.16
N TYR A 43 -2.71 -6.89 -10.13
CA TYR A 43 -4.01 -6.23 -10.19
C TYR A 43 -4.95 -6.84 -9.15
N GLN A 44 -5.71 -5.99 -8.48
CA GLN A 44 -6.68 -6.37 -7.45
C GLN A 44 -8.02 -5.67 -7.71
N GLY A 45 -9.13 -6.28 -7.25
CA GLY A 45 -10.46 -5.68 -7.35
C GLY A 45 -11.38 -6.36 -8.39
N GLU A 46 -12.60 -5.81 -8.55
CA GLU A 46 -13.56 -6.30 -9.54
C GLU A 46 -13.12 -6.00 -10.97
N GLY A 47 -13.48 -6.90 -11.89
CA GLY A 47 -13.03 -6.84 -13.29
C GLY A 47 -11.73 -7.60 -13.55
N HIS A 48 -11.00 -7.95 -12.50
CA HIS A 48 -9.84 -8.84 -12.58
C HIS A 48 -10.27 -10.24 -12.15
N HIS A 49 -10.50 -11.13 -13.12
CA HIS A 49 -10.96 -12.51 -12.88
C HIS A 49 -9.80 -13.40 -12.46
N GLY A 50 -9.31 -13.18 -11.25
CA GLY A 50 -8.17 -13.91 -10.71
C GLY A 50 -6.97 -13.00 -10.50
N ILE A 51 -5.80 -13.62 -10.44
CA ILE A 51 -4.56 -12.93 -10.20
C ILE A 51 -4.01 -12.47 -11.55
N GLU A 52 -4.17 -11.20 -11.85
CA GLU A 52 -3.65 -10.57 -13.06
C GLU A 52 -2.41 -9.73 -12.74
N TYR A 53 -1.52 -9.62 -13.70
CA TYR A 53 -0.29 -8.82 -13.62
C TYR A 53 0.07 -8.31 -15.02
N ASN A 54 1.00 -7.36 -15.08
CA ASN A 54 1.45 -6.82 -16.37
C ASN A 54 2.40 -7.78 -17.09
N ASP A 55 1.91 -8.51 -18.08
CA ASP A 55 2.68 -9.47 -18.88
C ASP A 55 3.47 -8.84 -20.02
N SER A 56 3.35 -7.54 -20.25
CA SER A 56 4.00 -6.88 -21.40
C SER A 56 5.48 -6.52 -21.16
N VAL A 57 6.00 -6.78 -19.95
CA VAL A 57 7.41 -6.55 -19.61
C VAL A 57 8.19 -7.84 -19.66
N SER A 58 9.20 -7.90 -20.51
CA SER A 58 10.10 -9.06 -20.67
C SER A 58 11.22 -9.03 -19.62
N PRO A 59 11.36 -10.07 -18.76
CA PRO A 59 12.35 -10.11 -17.68
C PRO A 59 13.80 -9.90 -18.15
N GLU A 60 14.18 -10.47 -19.27
CA GLU A 60 15.54 -10.38 -19.83
C GLU A 60 15.95 -8.95 -20.20
N LYS A 61 14.97 -8.07 -20.44
CA LYS A 61 15.20 -6.66 -20.79
C LYS A 61 15.34 -5.75 -19.58
N ILE A 62 15.14 -6.23 -18.37
CA ILE A 62 15.21 -5.44 -17.15
C ILE A 62 16.53 -5.70 -16.44
N ASP A 63 17.24 -4.65 -16.06
CA ASP A 63 18.55 -4.70 -15.44
C ASP A 63 18.45 -4.73 -13.91
N THR A 64 17.42 -4.10 -13.32
CA THR A 64 17.14 -4.17 -11.88
C THR A 64 15.69 -3.77 -11.58
N ILE A 65 15.23 -4.09 -10.36
CA ILE A 65 13.93 -3.67 -9.82
C ILE A 65 14.18 -2.88 -8.54
N LEU A 66 13.44 -1.79 -8.37
CA LEU A 66 13.38 -0.98 -7.17
C LEU A 66 11.98 -1.11 -6.60
N LEU A 67 11.84 -1.60 -5.37
CA LEU A 67 10.54 -1.79 -4.73
C LEU A 67 10.27 -0.68 -3.71
N THR A 68 9.13 -0.03 -3.84
CA THR A 68 8.71 1.04 -2.91
C THR A 68 8.23 0.46 -1.57
N HIS A 69 7.38 -0.57 -1.60
CA HIS A 69 6.82 -1.21 -0.41
C HIS A 69 6.20 -2.59 -0.72
N THR A 70 5.70 -3.27 0.31
CA THR A 70 5.30 -4.68 0.25
C THR A 70 3.78 -4.90 0.27
N HIS A 71 2.99 -4.04 -0.36
CA HIS A 71 1.62 -4.39 -0.72
C HIS A 71 1.59 -5.17 -2.03
N LEU A 72 0.65 -6.10 -2.19
CA LEU A 72 0.58 -7.01 -3.33
C LEU A 72 0.39 -6.30 -4.68
N ASP A 73 -0.18 -5.13 -4.70
CA ASP A 73 -0.29 -4.30 -5.90
C ASP A 73 1.01 -3.58 -6.27
N HIS A 74 2.08 -3.75 -5.49
CA HIS A 74 3.44 -3.27 -5.75
C HIS A 74 4.47 -4.39 -5.87
N ASP A 75 4.35 -5.48 -5.11
CA ASP A 75 5.33 -6.57 -5.06
C ASP A 75 4.80 -7.94 -5.54
N GLY A 76 3.47 -8.11 -5.57
CA GLY A 76 2.85 -9.42 -5.67
C GLY A 76 3.18 -10.21 -6.95
N ALA A 77 3.59 -9.55 -8.02
CA ALA A 77 3.98 -10.21 -9.26
C ALA A 77 5.49 -10.50 -9.37
N LEU A 78 6.31 -10.14 -8.38
CA LEU A 78 7.75 -10.42 -8.40
C LEU A 78 8.08 -11.91 -8.57
N PRO A 79 7.43 -12.86 -7.85
CA PRO A 79 7.71 -14.28 -8.03
C PRO A 79 7.34 -14.79 -9.44
N ILE A 80 6.35 -14.20 -10.09
CA ILE A 80 6.01 -14.53 -11.48
C ILE A 80 7.12 -14.08 -12.42
N PHE A 81 7.68 -12.89 -12.18
CA PHE A 81 8.75 -12.34 -12.98
C PHE A 81 10.03 -13.17 -12.87
N VAL A 82 10.33 -13.63 -11.63
CA VAL A 82 11.44 -14.58 -11.37
C VAL A 82 11.19 -15.90 -12.06
N ARG A 83 10.00 -16.49 -11.97
CA ARG A 83 9.61 -17.72 -12.69
C ARG A 83 9.78 -17.60 -14.21
N LYS A 84 9.57 -16.40 -14.76
CA LYS A 84 9.78 -16.07 -16.18
C LYS A 84 11.23 -15.82 -16.55
N GLY A 85 12.18 -16.02 -15.65
CA GLY A 85 13.60 -15.95 -15.89
C GLY A 85 14.32 -14.68 -15.41
N TYR A 86 13.65 -13.80 -14.66
CA TYR A 86 14.34 -12.70 -14.02
C TYR A 86 15.29 -13.23 -12.93
N ASN A 87 16.56 -12.85 -13.03
CA ASN A 87 17.62 -13.38 -12.15
C ASN A 87 18.60 -12.31 -11.68
N LYS A 88 18.17 -11.04 -11.66
CA LYS A 88 18.99 -9.90 -11.26
C LYS A 88 18.52 -9.32 -9.92
N ASP A 89 19.20 -8.29 -9.43
CA ASP A 89 18.97 -7.69 -8.12
C ASP A 89 17.61 -6.97 -8.03
N ILE A 90 16.98 -7.10 -6.85
CA ILE A 90 15.76 -6.39 -6.43
C ILE A 90 16.13 -5.56 -5.21
N TYR A 91 16.17 -4.24 -5.34
CA TYR A 91 16.52 -3.33 -4.26
C TYR A 91 15.26 -2.86 -3.53
N MET A 92 15.31 -2.88 -2.20
CA MET A 92 14.26 -2.36 -1.32
C MET A 92 14.84 -1.95 0.02
N SER A 93 14.04 -1.29 0.87
CA SER A 93 14.45 -1.02 2.24
C SER A 93 14.68 -2.31 3.02
N ASP A 94 15.56 -2.28 4.02
CA ASP A 94 15.84 -3.43 4.89
C ASP A 94 14.59 -3.90 5.65
N ALA A 95 13.72 -2.98 6.04
CA ALA A 95 12.47 -3.33 6.70
C ALA A 95 11.41 -3.91 5.74
N SER A 96 11.34 -3.46 4.47
CA SER A 96 10.55 -4.16 3.45
C SER A 96 11.06 -5.57 3.22
N ALA A 97 12.37 -5.75 3.12
CA ALA A 97 13.00 -7.06 2.97
C ALA A 97 12.69 -8.00 4.16
N ALA A 98 12.50 -7.45 5.35
CA ALA A 98 12.17 -8.21 6.54
C ALA A 98 10.72 -8.73 6.58
N VAL A 99 9.80 -8.23 5.76
CA VAL A 99 8.36 -8.55 5.84
C VAL A 99 7.76 -9.08 4.54
N ILE A 100 8.44 -8.96 3.41
CA ILE A 100 7.92 -9.30 2.07
C ILE A 100 7.49 -10.78 1.93
N ASP A 101 8.19 -11.68 2.60
CA ASP A 101 7.91 -13.12 2.59
C ASP A 101 6.48 -13.44 3.05
N ILE A 102 5.95 -12.68 4.02
CA ILE A 102 4.62 -12.90 4.60
C ILE A 102 3.52 -12.70 3.55
N GLY A 103 3.53 -11.58 2.84
CA GLY A 103 2.53 -11.26 1.82
C GLY A 103 2.61 -12.19 0.61
N LEU A 104 3.80 -12.47 0.12
CA LEU A 104 4.00 -13.37 -1.01
C LEU A 104 3.57 -14.80 -0.70
N MET A 105 3.86 -15.30 0.51
CA MET A 105 3.44 -16.62 0.95
C MET A 105 1.93 -16.70 1.15
N ASP A 106 1.29 -15.66 1.70
CA ASP A 106 -0.17 -15.60 1.82
C ASP A 106 -0.84 -15.63 0.45
N SER A 107 -0.35 -14.84 -0.51
CA SER A 107 -0.81 -14.84 -1.90
C SER A 107 -0.70 -16.24 -2.53
N TYR A 108 0.42 -16.94 -2.34
CA TYR A 108 0.60 -18.32 -2.80
C TYR A 108 -0.41 -19.27 -2.17
N ASN A 109 -0.65 -19.18 -0.87
CA ASN A 109 -1.61 -20.02 -0.17
C ASN A 109 -3.05 -19.77 -0.63
N ILE A 110 -3.41 -18.52 -0.93
CA ILE A 110 -4.70 -18.16 -1.53
C ILE A 110 -4.81 -18.79 -2.92
N MET A 111 -3.80 -18.67 -3.78
CA MET A 111 -3.79 -19.32 -5.10
C MET A 111 -3.94 -20.84 -5.03
N LYS A 112 -3.23 -21.51 -4.11
CA LYS A 112 -3.37 -22.96 -3.90
C LYS A 112 -4.79 -23.37 -3.53
N ARG A 113 -5.44 -22.60 -2.65
CA ARG A 113 -6.83 -22.83 -2.26
C ARG A 113 -7.77 -22.61 -3.45
N ASP A 114 -7.61 -21.51 -4.16
CA ASP A 114 -8.48 -21.14 -5.28
C ASP A 114 -8.27 -22.06 -6.50
N ALA A 115 -7.06 -22.56 -6.72
CA ALA A 115 -6.80 -23.61 -7.72
C ALA A 115 -7.62 -24.89 -7.48
N LYS A 116 -7.75 -25.30 -6.21
CA LYS A 116 -8.55 -26.47 -5.84
C LYS A 116 -10.07 -26.22 -5.98
N LEU A 117 -10.54 -25.03 -5.62
CA LEU A 117 -11.97 -24.70 -5.56
C LEU A 117 -12.52 -24.19 -6.90
N LYS A 118 -11.74 -23.36 -7.61
CA LYS A 118 -12.18 -22.61 -8.80
C LYS A 118 -11.44 -23.03 -10.08
N ARG A 119 -10.55 -24.03 -10.03
CA ARG A 119 -9.69 -24.49 -11.15
C ARG A 119 -8.86 -23.36 -11.78
N GLN A 120 -8.42 -22.39 -10.98
CA GLN A 120 -7.56 -21.31 -11.43
C GLN A 120 -6.10 -21.76 -11.46
N PRO A 121 -5.25 -21.20 -12.34
CA PRO A 121 -3.85 -21.56 -12.39
C PRO A 121 -3.09 -21.03 -11.18
N ILE A 122 -2.07 -21.80 -10.74
CA ILE A 122 -1.08 -21.34 -9.77
C ILE A 122 0.03 -20.62 -10.56
N LEU A 123 0.13 -19.30 -10.41
CA LEU A 123 1.02 -18.47 -11.23
C LEU A 123 2.49 -18.58 -10.82
N PHE A 124 2.76 -18.86 -9.54
CA PHE A 124 4.11 -19.09 -9.01
C PHE A 124 4.08 -20.10 -7.86
N SER A 125 5.23 -20.65 -7.52
CA SER A 125 5.44 -21.64 -6.48
C SER A 125 6.17 -21.04 -5.27
N GLU A 126 6.27 -21.81 -4.18
CA GLU A 126 7.07 -21.47 -3.02
C GLU A 126 8.55 -21.30 -3.37
N SER A 127 9.09 -22.14 -4.27
CA SER A 127 10.47 -21.99 -4.75
C SER A 127 10.69 -20.69 -5.55
N ASP A 128 9.67 -20.16 -6.24
CA ASP A 128 9.78 -18.86 -6.93
C ASP A 128 9.83 -17.71 -5.92
N ILE A 129 9.12 -17.84 -4.78
CA ILE A 129 9.22 -16.88 -3.66
C ILE A 129 10.62 -16.95 -3.05
N GLU A 130 11.13 -18.14 -2.72
CA GLU A 130 12.48 -18.29 -2.18
C GLU A 130 13.55 -17.70 -3.11
N GLN A 131 13.41 -17.91 -4.42
CA GLN A 131 14.31 -17.33 -5.39
C GLN A 131 14.19 -15.81 -5.45
N THR A 132 12.98 -15.27 -5.37
CA THR A 132 12.74 -13.82 -5.28
C THR A 132 13.46 -13.23 -4.06
N ILE A 133 13.31 -13.86 -2.89
CA ILE A 133 13.97 -13.42 -1.65
C ILE A 133 15.50 -13.43 -1.78
N LYS A 134 16.09 -14.45 -2.43
CA LYS A 134 17.53 -14.52 -2.68
C LYS A 134 18.09 -13.39 -3.53
N GLN A 135 17.26 -12.78 -4.39
CA GLN A 135 17.66 -11.66 -5.26
C GLN A 135 17.57 -10.31 -4.54
N ILE A 136 16.99 -10.25 -3.33
CA ILE A 136 16.79 -9.00 -2.60
C ILE A 136 18.14 -8.43 -2.14
N LYS A 137 18.29 -7.13 -2.39
CA LYS A 137 19.35 -6.26 -1.87
C LYS A 137 18.72 -5.26 -0.89
N ALA A 138 18.79 -5.58 0.38
CA ALA A 138 18.28 -4.74 1.45
C ALA A 138 19.17 -3.50 1.62
N VAL A 139 18.55 -2.32 1.63
CA VAL A 139 19.23 -1.02 1.74
C VAL A 139 18.64 -0.27 2.93
N LYS A 140 19.49 0.31 3.77
CA LYS A 140 19.02 1.15 4.88
C LYS A 140 18.48 2.48 4.36
N TYR A 141 17.51 3.03 5.07
CA TYR A 141 17.06 4.40 4.75
C TYR A 141 18.24 5.38 4.76
N GLU A 142 18.18 6.33 3.84
CA GLU A 142 19.18 7.39 3.62
C GLU A 142 20.55 6.88 3.14
N GLN A 143 20.73 5.56 3.02
CA GLN A 143 21.91 4.98 2.40
C GLN A 143 21.80 5.07 0.88
N THR A 144 22.79 5.72 0.24
CA THR A 144 22.90 5.74 -1.22
C THR A 144 23.68 4.54 -1.71
N VAL A 145 23.12 3.81 -2.67
CA VAL A 145 23.76 2.67 -3.33
C VAL A 145 23.85 2.89 -4.83
N LYS A 146 24.90 2.38 -5.47
CA LYS A 146 25.04 2.40 -6.93
C LYS A 146 24.41 1.13 -7.52
N ILE A 147 23.47 1.31 -8.43
CA ILE A 147 22.87 0.22 -9.24
C ILE A 147 23.51 0.15 -10.65
N HIS A 148 24.22 1.20 -11.04
CA HIS A 148 25.04 1.31 -12.24
C HIS A 148 26.16 2.30 -12.00
N SER A 149 27.23 2.32 -12.81
CA SER A 149 28.32 3.30 -12.66
C SER A 149 27.84 4.75 -12.57
N ASN A 150 26.78 5.07 -13.30
CA ASN A 150 26.21 6.41 -13.44
C ASN A 150 24.84 6.57 -12.76
N ILE A 151 24.35 5.55 -12.04
CA ILE A 151 23.03 5.61 -11.40
C ILE A 151 23.16 5.25 -9.93
N SER A 152 22.74 6.17 -9.07
CA SER A 152 22.63 5.99 -7.62
C SER A 152 21.17 5.98 -7.17
N VAL A 153 20.87 5.24 -6.12
CA VAL A 153 19.53 5.12 -5.53
C VAL A 153 19.60 5.32 -4.03
N THR A 154 18.65 6.07 -3.48
CA THR A 154 18.48 6.29 -2.04
C THR A 154 17.04 6.01 -1.65
N PHE A 155 16.83 5.17 -0.63
CA PHE A 155 15.51 4.89 -0.08
C PHE A 155 15.24 5.82 1.10
N LEU A 156 14.07 6.46 1.11
CA LEU A 156 13.66 7.46 2.10
C LEU A 156 12.34 7.02 2.73
N ASN A 157 12.22 7.03 4.06
CA ASN A 157 10.98 6.65 4.73
C ASN A 157 9.84 7.60 4.33
N ASN A 158 8.75 7.06 3.80
CA ASN A 158 7.61 7.83 3.31
C ASN A 158 6.34 7.69 4.19
N GLY A 159 6.39 6.89 5.25
CA GLY A 159 5.36 6.80 6.27
C GLY A 159 4.11 5.99 5.90
N HIS A 160 4.06 5.35 4.76
CA HIS A 160 2.91 4.53 4.36
C HIS A 160 2.73 3.31 5.27
N LEU A 161 3.78 2.50 5.39
CA LEU A 161 3.89 1.35 6.31
C LEU A 161 5.36 1.06 6.64
N ILE A 162 5.62 0.12 7.56
CA ILE A 162 7.00 -0.29 7.89
C ILE A 162 7.71 -0.73 6.61
N GLY A 163 8.87 -0.12 6.36
CA GLY A 163 9.68 -0.40 5.18
C GLY A 163 9.31 0.40 3.93
N ALA A 164 8.14 1.04 3.90
CA ALA A 164 7.74 1.81 2.72
C ALA A 164 8.68 2.99 2.46
N SER A 165 8.98 3.21 1.19
CA SER A 165 10.01 4.15 0.76
C SER A 165 9.57 5.04 -0.39
N ALA A 166 9.91 6.32 -0.30
CA ALA A 166 10.18 7.08 -1.50
C ALA A 166 11.57 6.70 -2.02
N ILE A 167 11.73 6.67 -3.35
CA ILE A 167 12.96 6.25 -4.00
C ILE A 167 13.52 7.41 -4.82
N LEU A 168 14.66 7.93 -4.38
CA LEU A 168 15.42 8.91 -5.16
C LEU A 168 16.39 8.19 -6.10
N VAL A 169 16.23 8.41 -7.39
CA VAL A 169 17.13 7.92 -8.44
C VAL A 169 17.90 9.10 -9.05
N GLN A 170 19.21 9.04 -9.01
CA GLN A 170 20.09 10.07 -9.55
C GLN A 170 20.93 9.49 -10.70
N ILE A 171 20.83 10.09 -11.87
CA ILE A 171 21.57 9.71 -13.07
C ILE A 171 22.59 10.82 -13.32
N ASP A 172 23.87 10.51 -13.15
CA ASP A 172 24.98 11.44 -13.33
C ASP A 172 25.74 11.09 -14.60
N GLU A 173 25.61 11.94 -15.61
CA GLU A 173 26.19 11.73 -16.94
C GLU A 173 26.85 13.01 -17.48
N PRO A 174 27.92 12.89 -18.30
CA PRO A 174 28.39 14.01 -19.07
C PRO A 174 27.27 14.61 -19.94
N GLY A 175 26.83 15.82 -19.60
CA GLY A 175 25.72 16.50 -20.29
C GLY A 175 24.49 16.75 -19.43
N GLY A 176 24.49 16.31 -18.17
CA GLY A 176 23.50 16.71 -17.17
C GLY A 176 23.15 15.64 -16.14
N ILE A 177 22.74 16.12 -14.98
CA ILE A 177 22.20 15.28 -13.90
C ILE A 177 20.68 15.23 -14.04
N ILE A 178 20.10 14.04 -13.90
CA ILE A 178 18.66 13.83 -13.84
C ILE A 178 18.34 13.27 -12.46
N ASN A 179 17.50 13.96 -11.69
CA ASN A 179 17.02 13.53 -10.40
C ASN A 179 15.55 13.15 -10.49
N LEU A 180 15.21 11.94 -10.06
CA LEU A 180 13.83 11.41 -10.06
C LEU A 180 13.49 10.98 -8.64
N LEU A 181 12.37 11.47 -8.11
CA LEU A 181 11.82 11.06 -6.82
C LEU A 181 10.49 10.32 -7.05
N TYR A 182 10.49 9.02 -6.85
CA TYR A 182 9.28 8.20 -6.82
C TYR A 182 8.76 8.22 -5.39
N THR A 183 7.55 8.75 -5.15
CA THR A 183 7.03 8.81 -3.78
C THR A 183 6.68 7.43 -3.23
N GLY A 184 6.37 6.46 -4.09
CA GLY A 184 5.57 5.31 -3.70
C GLY A 184 4.23 5.79 -3.14
N ASP A 185 3.48 4.91 -2.51
CA ASP A 185 2.36 5.30 -1.68
C ASP A 185 2.92 5.91 -0.40
N TYR A 186 2.39 7.05 0.05
CA TYR A 186 2.97 7.73 1.20
C TYR A 186 1.93 8.39 2.11
N LYS A 187 2.30 8.55 3.38
CA LYS A 187 1.49 9.24 4.38
C LYS A 187 2.37 10.14 5.26
N PRO A 188 2.33 11.46 5.08
CA PRO A 188 3.21 12.36 5.82
C PRO A 188 2.91 12.41 7.33
N ASN A 189 1.67 12.15 7.74
CA ASN A 189 1.20 12.25 9.12
C ASN A 189 0.76 10.86 9.64
N ASN A 190 1.69 9.91 9.78
CA ASN A 190 1.38 8.62 10.34
C ASN A 190 1.35 8.67 11.87
N ILE A 191 0.29 8.14 12.50
CA ILE A 191 0.14 8.12 13.96
C ILE A 191 1.06 7.07 14.62
N PHE A 192 1.37 6.02 13.88
CA PHE A 192 2.06 4.82 14.37
C PHE A 192 3.57 4.83 14.08
N LEU A 193 3.96 5.32 12.89
CA LEU A 193 5.35 5.34 12.44
C LEU A 193 6.06 6.65 12.77
N ASP A 194 7.35 6.55 13.11
CA ASP A 194 8.25 7.68 13.29
C ASP A 194 8.78 8.15 11.93
N ILE A 195 8.11 9.11 11.34
CA ILE A 195 8.48 9.69 10.05
C ILE A 195 9.31 10.93 10.30
N LYS A 196 10.54 10.92 9.82
CA LYS A 196 11.43 12.07 9.83
C LYS A 196 11.38 12.80 8.49
N PRO A 197 11.56 14.13 8.49
CA PRO A 197 11.80 14.85 7.24
C PRO A 197 12.94 14.21 6.47
N PHE A 198 12.88 14.25 5.15
CA PHE A 198 14.02 13.82 4.34
C PHE A 198 15.27 14.65 4.65
N PRO A 199 16.47 14.13 4.42
CA PRO A 199 17.69 14.91 4.57
C PRO A 199 17.63 16.21 3.76
N SER A 200 18.13 17.31 4.31
CA SER A 200 18.01 18.66 3.71
C SER A 200 18.55 18.74 2.29
N TRP A 201 19.56 17.95 1.95
CA TRP A 201 20.13 17.89 0.62
C TRP A 201 19.15 17.36 -0.44
N VAL A 202 18.15 16.54 -0.04
CA VAL A 202 17.11 16.01 -0.96
C VAL A 202 16.19 17.14 -1.43
N TYR A 203 15.84 18.04 -0.51
CA TYR A 203 14.99 19.20 -0.86
C TYR A 203 15.74 20.23 -1.74
N ALA A 204 17.07 20.26 -1.66
CA ALA A 204 17.91 21.16 -2.43
C ALA A 204 18.34 20.60 -3.79
N LEU A 205 17.86 19.42 -4.19
CA LEU A 205 18.24 18.82 -5.46
C LEU A 205 17.80 19.67 -6.66
N PRO A 206 18.72 20.03 -7.55
CA PRO A 206 18.35 20.70 -8.79
C PRO A 206 17.68 19.72 -9.76
N ASN A 207 16.92 20.24 -10.71
CA ASN A 207 16.41 19.48 -11.86
C ASN A 207 15.57 18.24 -11.46
N LEU A 208 14.82 18.36 -10.36
CA LEU A 208 14.01 17.24 -9.83
C LEU A 208 12.74 17.04 -10.64
N THR A 209 12.48 15.79 -11.02
CA THR A 209 11.17 15.32 -11.47
C THR A 209 10.58 14.41 -10.41
N ILE A 210 9.36 14.70 -9.95
CA ILE A 210 8.67 13.87 -8.96
C ILE A 210 7.68 12.97 -9.68
N ILE A 211 7.68 11.68 -9.34
CA ILE A 211 6.70 10.68 -9.77
C ILE A 211 5.89 10.32 -8.53
N SER A 212 4.65 10.79 -8.44
CA SER A 212 3.85 10.73 -7.21
C SER A 212 2.58 9.90 -7.37
N GLU A 213 2.17 9.27 -6.27
CA GLU A 213 0.82 8.73 -6.15
C GLU A 213 -0.23 9.83 -6.25
N ALA A 214 -1.46 9.43 -6.57
CA ALA A 214 -2.64 10.30 -6.63
C ALA A 214 -3.91 9.55 -6.18
N THR A 215 -3.78 8.61 -5.23
CA THR A 215 -4.87 7.77 -4.75
C THR A 215 -6.06 8.62 -4.29
N TYR A 216 -5.80 9.64 -3.50
CA TYR A 216 -6.80 10.63 -3.06
C TYR A 216 -6.59 12.01 -3.69
N GLY A 217 -6.18 12.06 -4.95
CA GLY A 217 -5.90 13.30 -5.66
C GLY A 217 -7.10 14.28 -5.79
N SER A 218 -8.32 13.82 -5.50
CA SER A 218 -9.54 14.65 -5.46
C SER A 218 -10.07 14.90 -4.04
N THR A 219 -9.44 14.34 -2.99
CA THR A 219 -9.89 14.43 -1.61
C THR A 219 -9.02 15.38 -0.82
N ASN A 220 -9.57 16.50 -0.34
CA ASN A 220 -8.78 17.51 0.37
C ASN A 220 -8.54 17.14 1.83
N SER A 221 -9.60 16.69 2.52
CA SER A 221 -9.51 16.26 3.92
C SER A 221 -10.55 15.18 4.20
N TRP A 222 -10.40 14.49 5.32
CA TRP A 222 -11.42 13.60 5.85
C TRP A 222 -12.22 14.37 6.90
N GLU A 223 -13.43 14.79 6.54
CA GLU A 223 -14.36 15.35 7.51
C GLU A 223 -15.09 14.20 8.20
N VAL A 224 -14.92 14.08 9.50
CA VAL A 224 -15.61 13.09 10.33
C VAL A 224 -16.39 13.84 11.43
N ALA A 225 -17.69 13.54 11.54
CA ALA A 225 -18.53 14.10 12.60
C ALA A 225 -18.20 13.51 13.97
N HIS A 226 -17.83 12.24 13.99
CA HIS A 226 -17.32 11.50 15.14
C HIS A 226 -16.09 10.72 14.73
N THR A 227 -15.08 10.70 15.58
CA THR A 227 -13.86 9.91 15.33
C THR A 227 -14.15 8.43 15.59
N TRP A 228 -13.29 7.57 15.03
CA TRP A 228 -13.35 6.15 15.33
C TRP A 228 -13.19 5.88 16.83
N GLU A 229 -12.34 6.64 17.52
CA GLU A 229 -12.12 6.55 18.96
C GLU A 229 -13.40 6.83 19.77
N ASP A 230 -14.14 7.89 19.40
CA ASP A 230 -15.41 8.23 20.05
C ASP A 230 -16.42 7.09 19.94
N ASP A 231 -16.54 6.52 18.75
CA ASP A 231 -17.45 5.40 18.50
C ASP A 231 -17.04 4.13 19.27
N ILE A 232 -15.74 3.83 19.36
CA ILE A 232 -15.24 2.69 20.13
C ILE A 232 -15.47 2.88 21.62
N ILE A 233 -15.24 4.09 22.15
CA ILE A 233 -15.51 4.42 23.56
C ILE A 233 -17.00 4.22 23.87
N GLU A 234 -17.88 4.77 23.03
CA GLU A 234 -19.32 4.63 23.19
C GLU A 234 -19.77 3.15 23.11
N ALA A 235 -19.29 2.42 22.12
CA ALA A 235 -19.63 0.99 21.96
C ALA A 235 -19.13 0.14 23.12
N CYS A 236 -17.92 0.40 23.64
CA CYS A 236 -17.40 -0.27 24.83
C CYS A 236 -18.22 0.03 26.09
N SER A 237 -18.66 1.28 26.29
CA SER A 237 -19.52 1.66 27.41
C SER A 237 -20.86 0.92 27.43
N ARG A 238 -21.37 0.57 26.25
CA ARG A 238 -22.59 -0.21 26.06
C ARG A 238 -22.36 -1.73 26.04
N ASN A 239 -21.14 -2.20 26.25
CA ASN A 239 -20.75 -3.61 26.15
C ASN A 239 -21.11 -4.25 24.81
N GLN A 240 -20.91 -3.54 23.70
CA GLN A 240 -21.22 -4.03 22.36
C GLN A 240 -20.15 -4.98 21.83
N LEU A 241 -20.54 -5.79 20.83
CA LEU A 241 -19.59 -6.46 19.95
C LEU A 241 -19.13 -5.49 18.87
N ILE A 242 -17.81 -5.36 18.72
CA ILE A 242 -17.21 -4.42 17.78
C ILE A 242 -16.39 -5.23 16.76
N PHE A 243 -16.61 -5.00 15.48
CA PHE A 243 -15.90 -5.70 14.41
C PHE A 243 -15.23 -4.71 13.47
N ASN A 244 -13.91 -4.84 13.29
CA ASN A 244 -13.14 -4.04 12.36
C ASN A 244 -12.61 -4.92 11.23
N CYS A 245 -13.05 -4.63 10.00
CA CYS A 245 -12.47 -5.22 8.77
C CYS A 245 -11.12 -4.55 8.47
N ALA A 246 -10.02 -5.27 8.58
CA ALA A 246 -8.69 -4.68 8.43
C ALA A 246 -7.82 -5.42 7.41
N PHE A 247 -6.94 -4.68 6.72
CA PHE A 247 -5.80 -5.28 6.04
C PHE A 247 -4.81 -5.82 7.06
N GLY A 248 -4.18 -6.96 6.73
CA GLY A 248 -3.29 -7.67 7.65
C GLY A 248 -2.00 -6.91 7.96
N GLN A 249 -1.52 -6.11 7.01
CA GLN A 249 -0.33 -5.28 7.15
C GLN A 249 -0.72 -3.80 7.33
N GLY A 250 -0.14 -3.15 8.32
CA GLY A 250 -0.30 -1.73 8.61
C GLY A 250 -1.60 -1.41 9.36
N ARG A 251 -2.76 -1.58 8.73
CA ARG A 251 -4.07 -1.21 9.26
C ARG A 251 -4.43 -1.93 10.57
N ALA A 252 -4.22 -3.24 10.62
CA ALA A 252 -4.52 -4.01 11.82
C ALA A 252 -3.63 -3.59 13.01
N GLN A 253 -2.35 -3.29 12.77
CA GLN A 253 -1.42 -2.85 13.80
C GLN A 253 -1.75 -1.42 14.29
N GLU A 254 -2.15 -0.52 13.40
CA GLU A 254 -2.64 0.82 13.77
C GLU A 254 -3.90 0.75 14.64
N LEU A 255 -4.86 -0.13 14.29
CA LEU A 255 -6.06 -0.36 15.13
C LEU A 255 -5.69 -0.87 16.52
N MET A 256 -4.76 -1.85 16.60
CA MET A 256 -4.27 -2.33 17.90
C MET A 256 -3.65 -1.20 18.74
N TYR A 257 -2.85 -0.35 18.09
CA TYR A 257 -2.21 0.79 18.76
C TYR A 257 -3.25 1.80 19.28
N ARG A 258 -4.23 2.17 18.47
CA ARG A 258 -5.29 3.10 18.89
C ARG A 258 -6.13 2.53 20.05
N ILE A 259 -6.45 1.23 20.03
CA ILE A 259 -7.10 0.55 21.16
C ILE A 259 -6.21 0.63 22.40
N ARG A 260 -4.91 0.36 22.26
CA ARG A 260 -3.96 0.47 23.36
C ARG A 260 -3.92 1.88 23.96
N MET A 261 -3.90 2.92 23.12
CA MET A 261 -3.97 4.32 23.57
C MET A 261 -5.23 4.59 24.37
N LEU A 262 -6.40 4.12 23.93
CA LEU A 262 -7.67 4.26 24.65
C LEU A 262 -7.65 3.53 26.00
N GLN A 263 -7.02 2.36 26.08
CA GLN A 263 -6.85 1.61 27.33
C GLN A 263 -5.89 2.32 28.29
N ASP A 264 -4.79 2.89 27.79
CA ASP A 264 -3.82 3.62 28.62
C ASP A 264 -4.40 4.93 29.15
N ALA A 265 -5.22 5.61 28.36
CA ALA A 265 -5.96 6.81 28.77
C ALA A 265 -7.14 6.52 29.73
N GLY A 266 -7.51 5.24 29.93
CA GLY A 266 -8.66 4.85 30.75
C GLY A 266 -10.02 5.08 30.08
N ASN A 267 -10.05 5.39 28.78
CA ASN A 267 -11.28 5.61 28.03
C ASN A 267 -12.06 4.30 27.78
N ILE A 268 -11.36 3.18 27.68
CA ILE A 268 -11.95 1.84 27.62
C ILE A 268 -11.30 0.90 28.64
N PRO A 269 -12.03 -0.10 29.17
CA PRO A 269 -11.48 -1.01 30.18
C PRO A 269 -10.31 -1.84 29.64
N LYS A 270 -9.24 -1.99 30.43
CA LYS A 270 -8.09 -2.85 30.07
C LYS A 270 -8.45 -4.33 29.93
N ASP A 271 -9.50 -4.77 30.60
CA ASP A 271 -10.02 -6.14 30.51
C ASP A 271 -11.00 -6.37 29.34
N TYR A 272 -11.31 -5.31 28.56
CA TYR A 272 -12.15 -5.48 27.36
C TYR A 272 -11.44 -6.39 26.37
N PRO A 273 -12.05 -7.53 25.96
CA PRO A 273 -11.35 -8.49 25.11
C PRO A 273 -11.08 -7.91 23.72
N VAL A 274 -9.85 -8.09 23.22
CA VAL A 274 -9.44 -7.72 21.86
C VAL A 274 -8.99 -8.97 21.15
N LEU A 275 -9.70 -9.35 20.07
CA LEU A 275 -9.49 -10.58 19.33
C LEU A 275 -8.96 -10.27 17.93
N ILE A 276 -7.81 -10.86 17.61
CA ILE A 276 -7.13 -10.69 16.33
C ILE A 276 -7.23 -12.01 15.55
N ASP A 277 -7.91 -11.99 14.41
CA ASP A 277 -8.06 -13.18 13.58
C ASP A 277 -7.57 -12.95 12.14
N GLY A 278 -6.65 -13.80 11.74
CA GLY A 278 -6.00 -13.81 10.44
C GLY A 278 -4.52 -14.18 10.59
N THR A 279 -4.12 -15.32 10.02
CA THR A 279 -2.74 -15.81 10.12
C THR A 279 -1.74 -14.78 9.61
N THR A 280 -2.05 -14.11 8.51
CA THR A 280 -1.23 -13.05 7.91
C THR A 280 -1.12 -11.85 8.84
N THR A 281 -2.24 -11.40 9.46
CA THR A 281 -2.23 -10.32 10.45
C THR A 281 -1.34 -10.65 11.64
N VAL A 282 -1.45 -11.88 12.16
CA VAL A 282 -0.64 -12.34 13.29
C VAL A 282 0.83 -12.36 12.90
N SER A 283 1.18 -12.89 11.73
CA SER A 283 2.56 -12.93 11.23
C SER A 283 3.17 -11.53 11.09
N TYR A 284 2.44 -10.58 10.49
CA TYR A 284 2.89 -9.19 10.42
C TYR A 284 3.02 -8.54 11.79
N THR A 285 2.07 -8.81 12.71
CA THR A 285 2.12 -8.24 14.07
C THR A 285 3.39 -8.67 14.79
N PHE A 286 3.75 -9.96 14.76
CA PHE A 286 4.99 -10.43 15.37
C PHE A 286 6.22 -9.91 14.63
N ARG A 287 6.21 -9.85 13.30
CA ARG A 287 7.32 -9.29 12.54
C ARG A 287 7.52 -7.79 12.83
N TYR A 288 6.44 -7.04 13.09
CA TYR A 288 6.51 -5.63 13.51
C TYR A 288 7.15 -5.46 14.89
N LEU A 289 7.01 -6.45 15.77
CA LEU A 289 7.65 -6.45 17.09
C LEU A 289 9.13 -6.86 17.06
N ASP A 290 9.65 -7.32 15.91
CA ASP A 290 11.07 -7.59 15.77
C ASP A 290 11.88 -6.31 15.95
N ARG A 291 13.00 -6.42 16.66
CA ARG A 291 13.83 -5.26 17.08
C ARG A 291 14.25 -4.36 15.92
N SER A 292 14.48 -4.91 14.75
CA SER A 292 14.85 -4.17 13.54
C SER A 292 13.72 -3.30 12.99
N ASN A 293 12.47 -3.67 13.20
CA ASN A 293 11.28 -2.97 12.70
C ASN A 293 10.69 -2.02 13.74
N ILE A 294 10.76 -2.39 15.02
CA ILE A 294 10.21 -1.57 16.12
C ILE A 294 10.85 -0.19 16.20
N ILE A 295 12.09 -0.04 15.71
CA ILE A 295 12.79 1.25 15.66
C ILE A 295 12.18 2.24 14.66
N GLN A 296 11.32 1.78 13.75
CA GLN A 296 10.59 2.65 12.80
C GLN A 296 9.28 3.17 13.38
N MET A 297 8.90 2.71 14.56
CA MET A 297 7.71 3.17 15.26
C MET A 297 8.03 4.35 16.17
N LYS A 298 7.03 5.20 16.39
CA LYS A 298 7.10 6.20 17.46
C LYS A 298 7.34 5.51 18.80
N GLU A 299 8.00 6.19 19.72
CA GLU A 299 8.36 5.61 21.02
C GLU A 299 7.12 5.06 21.76
N GLU A 300 6.04 5.84 21.76
CA GLU A 300 4.76 5.49 22.36
C GLU A 300 4.06 4.32 21.65
N ALA A 301 4.35 4.08 20.37
CA ALA A 301 3.76 3.00 19.59
C ALA A 301 4.50 1.66 19.70
N LYS A 302 5.68 1.61 20.29
CA LYS A 302 6.47 0.37 20.45
C LYS A 302 5.76 -0.71 21.26
N ASN A 303 4.85 -0.32 22.16
CA ASN A 303 3.99 -1.22 22.93
C ASN A 303 2.54 -1.20 22.41
N PHE A 304 2.36 -1.40 21.12
CA PHE A 304 1.06 -1.22 20.47
C PHE A 304 0.03 -2.34 20.75
N LEU A 305 0.42 -3.43 21.37
CA LEU A 305 -0.53 -4.51 21.65
C LEU A 305 -1.52 -4.12 22.74
N PRO A 306 -2.84 -4.29 22.55
CA PRO A 306 -3.85 -4.14 23.58
C PRO A 306 -3.61 -5.04 24.81
N TYR A 307 -4.08 -4.64 26.00
CA TYR A 307 -3.84 -5.40 27.24
C TYR A 307 -4.46 -6.80 27.22
N ASN A 308 -5.74 -6.92 26.85
CA ASN A 308 -6.44 -8.21 26.84
C ASN A 308 -6.56 -8.75 25.39
N ILE A 309 -5.40 -8.85 24.72
CA ILE A 309 -5.32 -9.36 23.36
C ILE A 309 -5.34 -10.88 23.32
N GLN A 310 -6.08 -11.44 22.34
CA GLN A 310 -6.12 -12.87 22.05
C GLN A 310 -5.97 -13.08 20.54
N PHE A 311 -5.02 -13.92 20.14
CA PHE A 311 -4.88 -14.35 18.76
C PHE A 311 -5.76 -15.57 18.52
N VAL A 312 -6.64 -15.48 17.53
CA VAL A 312 -7.66 -16.48 17.22
C VAL A 312 -7.16 -17.42 16.13
N ASP A 313 -7.37 -18.71 16.31
CA ASP A 313 -7.14 -19.73 15.30
C ASP A 313 -8.48 -20.24 14.70
N ASN A 314 -8.36 -21.02 13.61
CA ASN A 314 -9.53 -21.55 12.90
C ASN A 314 -10.41 -22.47 13.78
N LYS A 315 -9.84 -23.12 14.80
CA LYS A 315 -10.54 -24.08 15.66
C LYS A 315 -11.34 -23.40 16.74
N SER A 316 -10.80 -22.30 17.26
CA SER A 316 -11.45 -21.54 18.35
C SER A 316 -12.53 -20.57 17.85
N ARG A 317 -12.49 -20.18 16.57
CA ARG A 317 -13.42 -19.20 15.99
C ARG A 317 -14.90 -19.50 16.21
N PRO A 318 -15.46 -20.71 15.95
CA PRO A 318 -16.89 -20.97 16.16
C PRO A 318 -17.32 -20.76 17.60
N ALA A 319 -16.53 -21.24 18.56
CA ALA A 319 -16.85 -21.09 19.98
C ALA A 319 -16.81 -19.63 20.46
N LEU A 320 -16.00 -18.80 19.84
CA LEU A 320 -15.93 -17.37 20.16
C LEU A 320 -17.15 -16.59 19.69
N LEU A 321 -17.71 -16.95 18.52
CA LEU A 321 -18.94 -16.35 18.00
C LEU A 321 -20.16 -16.65 18.91
N GLU A 322 -20.22 -17.83 19.51
CA GLU A 322 -21.33 -18.25 20.37
C GLU A 322 -21.23 -17.66 21.80
N LYS A 323 -20.02 -17.45 22.32
CA LYS A 323 -19.80 -17.18 23.76
C LYS A 323 -19.51 -15.74 24.11
N LYS A 324 -19.13 -14.87 23.16
CA LYS A 324 -18.74 -13.49 23.45
C LYS A 324 -19.91 -12.53 23.29
N ASN A 325 -20.27 -11.86 24.38
CA ASN A 325 -21.28 -10.80 24.38
C ASN A 325 -20.68 -9.41 24.22
N ARG A 326 -19.37 -9.24 24.52
CA ARG A 326 -18.59 -8.00 24.36
C ARG A 326 -17.17 -8.35 23.93
N ALA A 327 -16.69 -7.76 22.87
CA ALA A 327 -15.28 -7.82 22.43
C ALA A 327 -15.05 -6.88 21.25
N ILE A 328 -13.79 -6.49 21.05
CA ILE A 328 -13.32 -5.85 19.82
C ILE A 328 -12.63 -6.91 18.96
N PHE A 329 -13.13 -7.10 17.75
CA PHE A 329 -12.52 -7.98 16.75
C PHE A 329 -11.80 -7.15 15.71
N ILE A 330 -10.60 -7.58 15.34
CA ILE A 330 -9.86 -7.08 14.17
C ILE A 330 -9.57 -8.29 13.28
N SER A 331 -10.07 -8.28 12.06
CA SER A 331 -9.97 -9.46 11.19
C SER A 331 -9.76 -9.11 9.72
N THR A 332 -8.97 -9.94 9.03
CA THR A 332 -8.80 -9.88 7.58
C THR A 332 -9.90 -10.68 6.84
N SER A 333 -10.29 -10.26 5.63
CA SER A 333 -9.73 -9.19 4.81
C SER A 333 -10.40 -7.84 5.06
N GLY A 334 -9.70 -6.77 4.70
CA GLY A 334 -10.22 -5.40 4.81
C GLY A 334 -11.46 -5.12 3.95
N MET A 335 -11.69 -5.88 2.86
CA MET A 335 -12.88 -5.79 2.01
C MET A 335 -13.98 -6.81 2.39
N GLY A 336 -13.78 -7.62 3.43
CA GLY A 336 -14.76 -8.56 3.97
C GLY A 336 -15.06 -9.78 3.10
N SER A 337 -14.56 -9.85 1.88
CA SER A 337 -14.95 -10.89 0.91
C SER A 337 -14.19 -12.21 1.07
N HIS A 338 -13.13 -12.24 1.85
CA HIS A 338 -12.22 -13.38 2.03
C HIS A 338 -11.72 -13.48 3.48
N GLY A 339 -11.03 -14.58 3.78
CA GLY A 339 -10.39 -14.79 5.07
C GLY A 339 -11.40 -14.91 6.22
N PRO A 340 -10.96 -14.77 7.46
CA PRO A 340 -11.81 -14.88 8.64
C PRO A 340 -12.95 -13.85 8.67
N ALA A 341 -12.74 -12.64 8.14
CA ALA A 341 -13.78 -11.61 8.08
C ALA A 341 -15.04 -12.09 7.37
N ALA A 342 -14.91 -12.87 6.30
CA ALA A 342 -16.08 -13.43 5.60
C ALA A 342 -16.94 -14.35 6.49
N THR A 343 -16.33 -15.00 7.50
CA THR A 343 -17.06 -15.82 8.48
C THR A 343 -17.73 -14.96 9.56
N TYR A 344 -17.07 -13.88 9.98
CA TYR A 344 -17.57 -13.02 11.04
C TYR A 344 -18.72 -12.11 10.58
N ILE A 345 -18.62 -11.56 9.39
CA ILE A 345 -19.53 -10.53 8.88
C ILE A 345 -21.01 -10.95 8.96
N PRO A 346 -21.44 -12.14 8.51
CA PRO A 346 -22.85 -12.53 8.63
C PRO A 346 -23.36 -12.54 10.07
N HIS A 347 -22.51 -13.01 11.01
CA HIS A 347 -22.86 -13.07 12.43
C HIS A 347 -23.00 -11.67 13.04
N PHE A 348 -22.02 -10.77 12.79
CA PHE A 348 -22.07 -9.40 13.31
C PHE A 348 -23.21 -8.61 12.67
N LEU A 349 -23.39 -8.76 11.35
CA LEU A 349 -24.38 -8.01 10.58
C LEU A 349 -25.82 -8.25 11.05
N SER A 350 -26.13 -9.49 11.49
CA SER A 350 -27.45 -9.86 12.03
C SER A 350 -27.68 -9.42 13.47
N ASN A 351 -26.66 -8.94 14.17
CA ASN A 351 -26.73 -8.61 15.59
C ASN A 351 -26.97 -7.12 15.81
N GLN A 352 -28.13 -6.77 16.37
CA GLN A 352 -28.47 -5.36 16.67
C GLN A 352 -27.59 -4.73 17.77
N ASN A 353 -26.87 -5.53 18.57
CA ASN A 353 -25.90 -5.05 19.56
C ASN A 353 -24.46 -5.09 19.03
N ALA A 354 -24.28 -4.97 17.72
CA ALA A 354 -22.95 -4.94 17.11
C ALA A 354 -22.68 -3.62 16.40
N LEU A 355 -21.45 -3.13 16.54
CA LEU A 355 -20.86 -2.07 15.74
C LEU A 355 -19.87 -2.72 14.75
N MET A 356 -20.07 -2.51 13.47
CA MET A 356 -19.14 -2.94 12.43
C MET A 356 -18.44 -1.72 11.81
N TYR A 357 -17.13 -1.79 11.73
CA TYR A 357 -16.32 -0.72 11.16
C TYR A 357 -15.58 -1.19 9.90
N ILE A 358 -15.65 -0.37 8.84
CA ILE A 358 -14.83 -0.48 7.64
C ILE A 358 -13.82 0.68 7.71
N PRO A 359 -12.64 0.47 8.32
CA PRO A 359 -11.65 1.52 8.54
C PRO A 359 -10.84 1.78 7.27
N GLY A 360 -11.45 2.40 6.29
CA GLY A 360 -10.82 2.75 5.02
C GLY A 360 -11.80 2.80 3.86
N TYR A 361 -11.26 2.95 2.66
CA TYR A 361 -12.05 2.93 1.43
C TYR A 361 -12.62 1.54 1.18
N ALA A 362 -13.93 1.47 0.94
CA ALA A 362 -14.61 0.26 0.50
C ALA A 362 -14.73 0.32 -1.04
N SER A 363 -13.95 -0.49 -1.73
CA SER A 363 -13.92 -0.51 -3.20
C SER A 363 -15.25 -0.96 -3.78
N GLU A 364 -15.64 -0.40 -4.92
CA GLU A 364 -16.84 -0.80 -5.64
C GLU A 364 -16.86 -2.31 -5.90
N GLY A 365 -18.05 -2.90 -5.85
CA GLY A 365 -18.25 -4.33 -6.04
C GLY A 365 -17.83 -5.22 -4.86
N THR A 366 -17.18 -4.72 -3.83
CA THR A 366 -16.79 -5.51 -2.66
C THR A 366 -17.95 -5.71 -1.67
N LEU A 367 -17.83 -6.75 -0.82
CA LEU A 367 -18.79 -6.98 0.27
C LEU A 367 -18.81 -5.79 1.25
N ALA A 368 -17.66 -5.22 1.57
CA ALA A 368 -17.56 -4.05 2.44
C ALA A 368 -18.39 -2.88 1.89
N ARG A 369 -18.28 -2.58 0.58
CA ARG A 369 -19.07 -1.53 -0.07
C ARG A 369 -20.56 -1.79 0.02
N LYS A 370 -20.98 -3.00 -0.31
CA LYS A 370 -22.37 -3.45 -0.23
C LYS A 370 -22.95 -3.28 1.18
N ILE A 371 -22.19 -3.65 2.20
CA ILE A 371 -22.62 -3.55 3.61
C ILE A 371 -22.74 -2.09 4.06
N VAL A 372 -21.80 -1.24 3.65
CA VAL A 372 -21.81 0.19 3.99
C VAL A 372 -23.03 0.88 3.38
N GLU A 373 -23.33 0.62 2.11
CA GLU A 373 -24.46 1.23 1.40
C GLU A 373 -25.85 0.71 1.77
N ALA A 374 -25.91 -0.52 2.27
CA ALA A 374 -27.19 -1.11 2.64
C ALA A 374 -27.85 -0.38 3.83
N ASN A 375 -29.18 -0.28 3.81
CA ASN A 375 -29.96 0.29 4.90
C ASN A 375 -30.17 -0.72 6.05
N TYR A 376 -30.52 -0.22 7.24
CA TYR A 376 -30.98 -1.08 8.34
C TYR A 376 -32.24 -1.86 7.90
N GLY A 377 -32.28 -3.16 8.18
CA GLY A 377 -33.37 -4.04 7.78
C GLY A 377 -33.27 -4.57 6.36
N GLU A 378 -32.30 -4.15 5.57
CA GLU A 378 -32.07 -4.66 4.22
C GLU A 378 -31.42 -6.04 4.23
N GLU A 379 -31.83 -6.89 3.29
CA GLU A 379 -31.30 -8.24 3.10
C GLU A 379 -30.04 -8.21 2.24
N ILE A 380 -28.95 -8.76 2.76
CA ILE A 380 -27.66 -8.85 2.06
C ILE A 380 -27.38 -10.28 1.65
N LEU A 381 -27.31 -10.52 0.34
CA LEU A 381 -26.97 -11.81 -0.24
C LEU A 381 -25.45 -11.99 -0.31
N PHE A 382 -24.95 -13.10 0.23
CA PHE A 382 -23.54 -13.50 0.21
C PHE A 382 -23.23 -14.42 -0.99
N LYS A 383 -21.94 -14.57 -1.33
CA LYS A 383 -21.48 -15.35 -2.50
C LYS A 383 -21.82 -16.86 -2.44
N ASP A 384 -22.01 -17.41 -1.27
CA ASP A 384 -22.41 -18.82 -1.03
C ASP A 384 -23.92 -19.05 -1.09
N GLY A 385 -24.71 -18.01 -1.38
CA GLY A 385 -26.15 -18.06 -1.56
C GLY A 385 -26.97 -17.85 -0.28
N HIS A 386 -26.35 -17.76 0.90
CA HIS A 386 -27.10 -17.37 2.09
C HIS A 386 -27.31 -15.87 2.16
N SER A 387 -28.32 -15.41 2.86
CA SER A 387 -28.61 -14.00 3.07
C SER A 387 -28.79 -13.67 4.53
N VAL A 388 -28.53 -12.42 4.88
CA VAL A 388 -28.61 -11.90 6.25
C VAL A 388 -29.27 -10.52 6.24
N ILE A 389 -30.18 -10.28 7.17
CA ILE A 389 -30.78 -8.95 7.39
C ILE A 389 -29.81 -8.09 8.20
N LYS A 390 -29.47 -6.92 7.67
CA LYS A 390 -28.62 -5.93 8.36
C LYS A 390 -29.34 -5.34 9.58
N LYS A 391 -28.83 -5.68 10.76
CA LYS A 391 -29.28 -5.15 12.06
C LYS A 391 -28.16 -4.44 12.84
N ALA A 392 -26.90 -4.68 12.46
CA ALA A 392 -25.76 -4.00 13.06
C ALA A 392 -25.69 -2.55 12.63
N GLU A 393 -25.15 -1.69 13.50
CA GLU A 393 -24.64 -0.40 13.10
C GLU A 393 -23.38 -0.60 12.27
N VAL A 394 -23.31 0.01 11.08
CA VAL A 394 -22.16 -0.10 10.18
C VAL A 394 -21.64 1.29 9.88
N LYS A 395 -20.36 1.52 10.16
CA LYS A 395 -19.67 2.78 9.90
C LYS A 395 -18.46 2.60 8.99
N GLN A 396 -18.14 3.63 8.23
CA GLN A 396 -16.94 3.72 7.42
C GLN A 396 -16.21 5.02 7.78
N THR A 397 -14.87 4.95 7.85
CA THR A 397 -14.04 6.14 8.06
C THR A 397 -12.82 6.13 7.16
N GLY A 398 -12.39 7.33 6.73
CA GLY A 398 -11.12 7.56 6.02
C GLY A 398 -9.92 7.82 6.94
N GLU A 399 -10.11 7.94 8.27
CA GLU A 399 -9.07 8.30 9.23
C GLU A 399 -7.86 7.37 9.24
N PHE A 400 -8.10 6.10 8.89
CA PHE A 400 -7.06 5.09 8.77
C PHE A 400 -6.44 5.00 7.38
N SER A 401 -6.71 5.93 6.49
CA SER A 401 -6.04 5.91 5.19
C SER A 401 -4.52 6.00 5.38
N SER A 402 -3.81 5.14 4.69
CA SER A 402 -2.34 5.17 4.64
C SER A 402 -1.80 5.97 3.46
N HIS A 403 -2.67 6.68 2.74
CA HIS A 403 -2.31 7.56 1.63
C HIS A 403 -2.50 9.02 1.98
N ALA A 404 -1.72 9.87 1.33
CA ALA A 404 -1.84 11.32 1.43
C ALA A 404 -3.12 11.82 0.74
N THR A 405 -3.75 12.85 1.33
CA THR A 405 -4.82 13.61 0.67
C THR A 405 -4.25 14.55 -0.40
N ALA A 406 -5.10 15.09 -1.25
CA ALA A 406 -4.69 16.06 -2.28
C ALA A 406 -3.96 17.27 -1.68
N ASP A 407 -4.44 17.80 -0.54
CA ASP A 407 -3.78 18.93 0.14
C ASP A 407 -2.40 18.55 0.64
N GLN A 408 -2.25 17.37 1.24
CA GLN A 408 -0.95 16.86 1.71
C GLN A 408 0.01 16.59 0.54
N ILE A 409 -0.49 16.16 -0.63
CA ILE A 409 0.32 15.98 -1.83
C ILE A 409 0.81 17.34 -2.35
N ILE A 410 -0.05 18.35 -2.42
CA ILE A 410 0.33 19.70 -2.82
C ILE A 410 1.35 20.28 -1.85
N GLU A 411 1.13 20.18 -0.54
CA GLU A 411 2.07 20.60 0.50
C GLU A 411 3.43 19.91 0.35
N PHE A 412 3.44 18.59 0.12
CA PHE A 412 4.66 17.85 -0.12
C PHE A 412 5.46 18.42 -1.30
N PHE A 413 4.80 18.73 -2.42
CA PHE A 413 5.47 19.30 -3.59
C PHE A 413 6.04 20.70 -3.33
N GLN A 414 5.43 21.48 -2.42
CA GLN A 414 5.94 22.82 -2.06
C GLN A 414 7.29 22.80 -1.34
N HIS A 415 7.65 21.69 -0.67
CA HIS A 415 8.95 21.52 -0.03
C HIS A 415 10.10 21.38 -1.04
N PHE A 416 9.76 21.06 -2.29
CA PHE A 416 10.71 20.94 -3.39
C PHE A 416 10.50 22.07 -4.40
N ALA A 417 11.44 22.25 -5.29
CA ALA A 417 11.25 23.10 -6.49
C ALA A 417 11.31 22.22 -7.75
N PRO A 418 10.35 21.30 -7.95
CA PRO A 418 10.44 20.31 -9.02
C PRO A 418 10.26 20.98 -10.38
N LEU A 419 11.05 20.54 -11.36
CA LEU A 419 10.89 20.98 -12.76
C LEU A 419 9.66 20.37 -13.41
N SER A 420 9.29 19.16 -12.98
CA SER A 420 8.14 18.46 -13.53
C SER A 420 7.57 17.42 -12.56
N ILE A 421 6.31 17.07 -12.78
CA ILE A 421 5.58 16.09 -11.97
C ILE A 421 4.87 15.11 -12.89
N LEU A 422 5.05 13.81 -12.61
CA LEU A 422 4.29 12.72 -13.22
C LEU A 422 3.40 12.08 -12.15
N LEU A 423 2.10 11.98 -12.42
CA LEU A 423 1.14 11.37 -11.51
C LEU A 423 0.92 9.90 -11.86
N ASN A 424 0.94 9.07 -10.85
CA ASN A 424 0.79 7.63 -10.92
C ASN A 424 -0.22 7.16 -9.86
N HIS A 425 -0.47 5.86 -9.71
CA HIS A 425 -1.22 5.24 -8.63
C HIS A 425 -2.42 6.06 -8.16
N GLY A 426 -3.49 6.04 -8.92
CA GLY A 426 -4.73 6.78 -8.68
C GLY A 426 -5.72 6.55 -9.82
N GLU A 427 -6.99 6.65 -9.53
CA GLU A 427 -8.01 6.61 -10.57
C GLU A 427 -7.81 7.77 -11.56
N PRO A 428 -8.11 7.58 -12.85
CA PRO A 428 -7.86 8.61 -13.87
C PRO A 428 -8.38 9.98 -13.47
N LYS A 429 -9.61 10.06 -12.95
CA LYS A 429 -10.23 11.31 -12.49
C LYS A 429 -9.46 11.98 -11.36
N ASN A 430 -8.95 11.21 -10.40
CA ASN A 430 -8.18 11.75 -9.27
C ASN A 430 -6.85 12.35 -9.76
N LYS A 431 -6.19 11.69 -10.70
CA LYS A 431 -4.96 12.18 -11.32
C LYS A 431 -5.20 13.47 -12.10
N GLU A 432 -6.27 13.54 -12.90
CA GLU A 432 -6.63 14.74 -13.68
C GLU A 432 -6.93 15.94 -12.77
N ILE A 433 -7.68 15.73 -11.69
CA ILE A 433 -8.00 16.79 -10.71
C ILE A 433 -6.72 17.28 -10.03
N LEU A 434 -5.86 16.35 -9.59
CA LEU A 434 -4.59 16.71 -8.93
C LEU A 434 -3.64 17.41 -9.90
N GLU A 435 -3.55 16.98 -11.16
CA GLU A 435 -2.74 17.63 -12.19
C GLU A 435 -3.16 19.08 -12.39
N ALA A 436 -4.47 19.33 -12.50
CA ALA A 436 -5.01 20.68 -12.64
C ALA A 436 -4.69 21.55 -11.41
N ARG A 437 -4.73 20.99 -10.20
CA ARG A 437 -4.33 21.69 -8.97
C ARG A 437 -2.83 22.02 -8.97
N VAL A 438 -1.97 21.06 -9.33
CA VAL A 438 -0.52 21.27 -9.44
C VAL A 438 -0.20 22.42 -10.38
N GLN A 439 -0.83 22.46 -11.56
CA GLN A 439 -0.63 23.52 -12.54
C GLN A 439 -1.10 24.88 -12.03
N LYS A 440 -2.28 24.93 -11.37
CA LYS A 440 -2.90 26.17 -10.88
C LYS A 440 -2.21 26.71 -9.62
N GLU A 441 -1.95 25.84 -8.63
CA GLU A 441 -1.52 26.27 -7.30
C GLU A 441 0.02 26.40 -7.20
N LEU A 442 0.77 25.56 -7.92
CA LEU A 442 2.23 25.55 -7.90
C LEU A 442 2.87 26.19 -9.14
N GLY A 443 2.07 26.45 -10.19
CA GLY A 443 2.59 27.01 -11.44
C GLY A 443 3.45 26.05 -12.27
N ILE A 444 3.50 24.76 -11.93
CA ILE A 444 4.29 23.75 -12.61
C ILE A 444 3.56 23.31 -13.87
N LYS A 445 4.09 23.70 -15.03
CA LYS A 445 3.48 23.43 -16.34
C LYS A 445 3.89 22.07 -16.93
N LYS A 446 5.03 21.53 -16.53
CA LYS A 446 5.54 20.24 -17.02
C LYS A 446 4.98 19.12 -16.17
N THR A 447 3.75 18.73 -16.45
CA THR A 447 3.03 17.65 -15.76
C THR A 447 2.65 16.54 -16.73
N GLY A 448 2.30 15.38 -16.20
CA GLY A 448 1.79 14.25 -16.98
C GLY A 448 1.20 13.14 -16.11
N ILE A 449 0.40 12.29 -16.75
CA ILE A 449 -0.30 11.18 -16.10
C ILE A 449 0.22 9.86 -16.66
N LEU A 450 0.83 9.04 -15.81
CA LEU A 450 1.28 7.69 -16.16
C LEU A 450 0.10 6.72 -16.32
N GLY A 451 0.30 5.66 -17.13
CA GLY A 451 -0.71 4.62 -17.34
C GLY A 451 -1.77 4.95 -18.41
N MET A 452 -1.73 6.13 -19.01
CA MET A 452 -2.69 6.59 -20.03
C MET A 452 -2.22 6.37 -21.48
N GLY A 453 -1.30 5.44 -21.71
CA GLY A 453 -0.80 5.12 -23.05
C GLY A 453 0.42 5.94 -23.50
N TYR A 454 0.89 6.87 -22.67
CA TYR A 454 2.03 7.71 -22.99
C TYR A 454 3.35 7.19 -22.40
N VAL A 455 4.44 7.52 -23.08
CA VAL A 455 5.82 7.43 -22.59
C VAL A 455 6.35 8.85 -22.45
N TYR A 456 6.76 9.20 -21.22
CA TYR A 456 7.30 10.52 -20.94
C TYR A 456 8.82 10.48 -21.02
N ARG A 457 9.39 11.36 -21.85
CA ARG A 457 10.83 11.59 -21.89
C ARG A 457 11.21 12.70 -20.90
N VAL A 458 12.13 12.38 -20.01
CA VAL A 458 12.66 13.31 -19.00
C VAL A 458 14.17 13.46 -19.21
N ASN A 459 14.66 14.69 -19.11
CA ASN A 459 16.07 15.03 -19.13
C ASN A 459 16.40 16.02 -18.00
N SER A 460 17.60 16.59 -17.99
CA SER A 460 18.01 17.56 -16.97
C SER A 460 17.19 18.87 -16.95
N TYR A 461 16.23 19.03 -17.84
CA TYR A 461 15.30 20.16 -17.90
C TYR A 461 13.84 19.73 -17.60
N GLY A 462 13.65 18.55 -17.04
CA GLY A 462 12.33 17.98 -16.75
C GLY A 462 11.74 17.25 -17.95
N ILE A 463 10.40 17.16 -17.98
CA ILE A 463 9.67 16.52 -19.09
C ILE A 463 9.94 17.29 -20.40
N ASP A 464 10.47 16.58 -21.39
CA ASP A 464 10.79 17.10 -22.72
C ASP A 464 9.64 16.82 -23.70
N LYS A 465 9.12 15.57 -23.69
CA LYS A 465 7.99 15.17 -24.54
C LYS A 465 7.22 13.97 -23.95
N ALA A 466 5.96 13.87 -24.35
CA ALA A 466 5.14 12.68 -24.24
C ALA A 466 4.96 12.06 -25.64
N VAL A 467 5.06 10.72 -25.72
CA VAL A 467 4.89 9.97 -26.97
C VAL A 467 3.81 8.92 -26.73
N GLU A 468 2.76 8.95 -27.54
CA GLU A 468 1.71 7.93 -27.52
C GLU A 468 2.28 6.59 -28.00
N LYS A 469 1.90 5.46 -27.33
CA LYS A 469 2.36 4.11 -27.68
C LYS A 469 1.23 3.10 -27.56
#